data_e5317511dd6c633f3fb5e8bec75284d4
#
_entry.id   e5317511dd6c633f3fb5e8bec75284d4
#
_cell.length_a   1.000
_cell.length_b   1.000
_cell.length_c   1.000
_cell.angle_alpha   90.00
_cell.angle_beta   90.00
_cell.angle_gamma   90.00
#
_symmetry.space_group_name_H-M   'P 1'
#
loop_
_entity.id
_entity.type
_entity.pdbx_description
1 polymer ?
#
loop_
_entity_poly.entity_id
_entity_poly.type
_entity_poly.pdbx_seq_one_letter_code
_entity_poly.pdbx_strand_id
1 'polypeptide(L)'
;EGGYNEGGKGVATTDLGTRRPGVADNKVAADHYHHWKEDVDLMAELGLKVYRMGFAWSRIMPDATCTPNPEGLAFYDRLIDYLLEKGIEPLVTLYHFECPQALVDAFGGWLDRKMIDAYLKYAEVCFTHFKGRVKRWVTVNEQLIATAAGIMNGNFEQDKQKNLQNIYQMSYHVSLAEHRAISLLRQIDPEAQIGPVCAIQVVYPQSSRSEDVLAAENAEELMEFYLLDLSVRGEYPPYVASYLKSHGLYPQTLPEDAAVLKASTPDFIGINYYFSICVKAKEGPVNYDQPPFWVSDAFDTCDNPHLRKTEWMDKGIDPMGLHIGMRKVYNRYRLPMIVTENGMAYSETLGPDGQIHDPYRIEYLKEHIEQLAIMIDEGLPVFGYCPWSFVDVVSSHQGFAKRYGLVYVDRTETDPKQCARVKKDSFYWYQKVIANNGLTE
;
A
#
# COMPACT_ATOMS: atom_id res chain seq x y z
N GLU A 1 3.88 11.19 -7.82
CA GLU A 1 4.33 12.52 -7.39
C GLU A 1 4.84 13.35 -8.58
N GLY A 2 5.74 12.85 -9.42
CA GLY A 2 6.42 13.64 -10.45
C GLY A 2 7.65 14.38 -9.91
N GLY A 3 8.23 15.28 -10.73
CA GLY A 3 9.41 16.05 -10.32
C GLY A 3 10.61 15.18 -9.93
N TYR A 4 10.89 14.11 -10.71
CA TYR A 4 11.85 13.05 -10.34
C TYR A 4 13.29 13.54 -10.16
N ASN A 5 13.68 14.65 -10.80
CA ASN A 5 15.01 15.25 -10.75
C ASN A 5 14.99 16.70 -10.23
N GLU A 6 13.94 17.09 -9.51
CA GLU A 6 13.73 18.44 -9.01
C GLU A 6 13.76 18.48 -7.47
N GLY A 7 14.01 19.68 -6.91
CA GLY A 7 14.03 19.89 -5.47
C GLY A 7 15.06 19.02 -4.74
N GLY A 8 16.20 18.74 -5.38
CA GLY A 8 17.26 17.93 -4.78
C GLY A 8 16.92 16.44 -4.59
N LYS A 9 15.86 15.93 -5.22
CA LYS A 9 15.49 14.50 -5.13
C LYS A 9 16.60 13.63 -5.72
N GLY A 10 17.01 12.59 -4.99
CA GLY A 10 17.87 11.52 -5.48
C GLY A 10 17.13 10.55 -6.38
N VAL A 11 17.89 9.71 -7.08
CA VAL A 11 17.32 8.62 -7.90
C VAL A 11 16.67 7.59 -7.00
N ALA A 12 15.43 7.24 -7.30
CA ALA A 12 14.69 6.18 -6.64
C ALA A 12 14.75 4.88 -7.44
N THR A 13 14.60 3.74 -6.76
CA THR A 13 14.45 2.43 -7.40
C THR A 13 13.31 2.41 -8.44
N THR A 14 12.22 3.13 -8.15
CA THR A 14 11.07 3.28 -9.04
C THR A 14 11.34 4.13 -10.29
N ASP A 15 12.37 4.97 -10.29
CA ASP A 15 12.79 5.75 -11.45
C ASP A 15 13.56 4.91 -12.48
N LEU A 16 14.17 3.81 -12.03
CA LEU A 16 15.01 2.92 -12.84
C LEU A 16 14.30 1.63 -13.29
N GLY A 17 13.10 1.36 -12.77
CA GLY A 17 12.36 0.15 -13.08
C GLY A 17 12.20 -0.07 -14.60
N THR A 18 12.44 -1.31 -15.05
CA THR A 18 12.23 -1.73 -16.44
C THR A 18 10.75 -1.72 -16.79
N ARG A 19 10.27 -0.58 -17.30
CA ARG A 19 8.91 -0.51 -17.83
C ARG A 19 8.88 -0.98 -19.27
N ARG A 20 7.74 -1.53 -19.65
CA ARG A 20 7.51 -1.90 -21.05
C ARG A 20 7.58 -0.65 -21.92
N PRO A 21 8.18 -0.71 -23.11
CA PRO A 21 8.15 0.40 -24.05
C PRO A 21 6.73 0.88 -24.29
N GLY A 22 6.50 2.19 -24.30
CA GLY A 22 5.19 2.78 -24.53
C GLY A 22 4.28 2.85 -23.29
N VAL A 23 4.78 2.52 -22.10
CA VAL A 23 4.06 2.65 -20.81
C VAL A 23 4.62 3.84 -20.04
N ALA A 24 3.73 4.64 -19.45
CA ALA A 24 4.10 5.79 -18.62
C ALA A 24 4.98 5.39 -17.44
N ASP A 25 5.95 6.22 -17.10
CA ASP A 25 6.84 6.04 -15.95
C ASP A 25 6.50 6.98 -14.77
N ASN A 26 7.25 6.86 -13.69
CA ASN A 26 7.05 7.66 -12.49
C ASN A 26 7.72 9.05 -12.56
N LYS A 27 8.46 9.38 -13.63
CA LYS A 27 9.24 10.63 -13.68
C LYS A 27 8.37 11.87 -13.67
N VAL A 28 7.35 11.88 -14.52
CA VAL A 28 6.30 12.90 -14.51
C VAL A 28 5.09 12.42 -13.71
N ALA A 29 4.71 11.15 -13.86
CA ALA A 29 3.54 10.54 -13.23
C ALA A 29 2.27 11.38 -13.47
N ALA A 30 1.50 11.69 -12.42
CA ALA A 30 0.37 12.62 -12.46
C ALA A 30 0.79 14.08 -12.30
N ASP A 31 2.07 14.34 -12.20
CA ASP A 31 2.65 15.67 -11.97
C ASP A 31 2.11 16.42 -10.75
N HIS A 32 1.80 15.68 -9.69
CA HIS A 32 1.37 16.27 -8.43
C HIS A 32 2.41 17.25 -7.85
N TYR A 33 3.69 17.05 -8.14
CA TYR A 33 4.77 17.93 -7.69
C TYR A 33 4.57 19.39 -8.14
N HIS A 34 4.04 19.62 -9.34
CA HIS A 34 3.74 20.97 -9.84
C HIS A 34 2.28 21.36 -9.60
N HIS A 35 1.36 20.42 -9.57
CA HIS A 35 -0.08 20.65 -9.40
C HIS A 35 -0.57 20.52 -7.94
N TRP A 36 0.34 20.34 -6.96
CA TRP A 36 -0.03 20.04 -5.58
C TRP A 36 -1.07 21.00 -4.98
N LYS A 37 -0.97 22.28 -5.32
CA LYS A 37 -1.89 23.32 -4.79
C LYS A 37 -3.28 23.18 -5.40
N GLU A 38 -3.38 22.99 -6.72
CA GLU A 38 -4.62 22.71 -7.43
C GLU A 38 -5.27 21.42 -6.92
N ASP A 39 -4.47 20.38 -6.73
CA ASP A 39 -4.95 19.08 -6.21
C ASP A 39 -5.51 19.25 -4.78
N VAL A 40 -4.87 20.00 -3.90
CA VAL A 40 -5.37 20.27 -2.54
C VAL A 40 -6.64 21.12 -2.58
N ASP A 41 -6.75 22.10 -3.47
CA ASP A 41 -7.98 22.89 -3.65
C ASP A 41 -9.15 22.00 -4.11
N LEU A 42 -8.91 21.05 -5.03
CA LEU A 42 -9.91 20.07 -5.44
C LEU A 42 -10.27 19.08 -4.32
N MET A 43 -9.30 18.68 -3.47
CA MET A 43 -9.56 17.86 -2.28
C MET A 43 -10.46 18.60 -1.28
N ALA A 44 -10.22 19.89 -1.07
CA ALA A 44 -11.05 20.73 -0.23
C ALA A 44 -12.46 20.90 -0.80
N GLU A 45 -12.60 21.10 -2.12
CA GLU A 45 -13.88 21.13 -2.82
C GLU A 45 -14.64 19.81 -2.65
N LEU A 46 -13.95 18.68 -2.77
CA LEU A 46 -14.54 17.35 -2.55
C LEU A 46 -15.01 17.16 -1.10
N GLY A 47 -14.44 17.92 -0.16
CA GLY A 47 -14.78 17.85 1.27
C GLY A 47 -13.98 16.83 2.06
N LEU A 48 -12.81 16.40 1.55
CA LEU A 48 -11.94 15.44 2.24
C LEU A 48 -11.61 15.91 3.65
N LYS A 49 -11.57 14.96 4.59
CA LYS A 49 -11.14 15.17 5.98
C LYS A 49 -9.72 14.68 6.22
N VAL A 50 -9.32 13.68 5.48
CA VAL A 50 -7.99 13.07 5.54
C VAL A 50 -7.45 12.89 4.13
N TYR A 51 -6.19 13.20 3.92
CA TYR A 51 -5.46 12.86 2.70
C TYR A 51 -4.32 11.91 3.05
N ARG A 52 -4.43 10.66 2.57
CA ARG A 52 -3.34 9.70 2.66
C ARG A 52 -2.35 9.92 1.54
N MET A 53 -1.09 10.12 1.90
CA MET A 53 0.01 10.35 0.96
C MET A 53 1.28 9.64 1.41
N GLY A 54 2.21 9.40 0.49
CA GLY A 54 3.55 8.94 0.80
C GLY A 54 4.56 10.07 0.72
N PHE A 55 5.58 10.05 1.57
CA PHE A 55 6.79 10.82 1.31
C PHE A 55 7.72 10.03 0.39
N ALA A 56 8.32 10.69 -0.60
CA ALA A 56 9.41 10.10 -1.36
C ALA A 56 10.67 10.13 -0.49
N TRP A 57 11.12 8.96 -0.04
CA TRP A 57 12.33 8.85 0.78
C TRP A 57 13.52 9.47 0.08
N SER A 58 13.69 9.21 -1.23
CA SER A 58 14.76 9.80 -2.04
C SER A 58 14.66 11.32 -2.20
N ARG A 59 13.51 11.96 -1.93
CA ARG A 59 13.38 13.42 -1.88
C ARG A 59 13.83 13.99 -0.54
N ILE A 60 13.56 13.29 0.56
CA ILE A 60 13.95 13.73 1.91
C ILE A 60 15.40 13.38 2.21
N MET A 61 15.87 12.20 1.78
CA MET A 61 17.24 11.72 1.93
C MET A 61 17.74 11.13 0.61
N PRO A 62 18.37 11.94 -0.26
CA PRO A 62 18.65 11.57 -1.65
C PRO A 62 19.74 10.53 -1.84
N ASP A 63 20.59 10.32 -0.85
CA ASP A 63 21.80 9.48 -0.98
C ASP A 63 22.09 8.62 0.26
N ALA A 64 23.17 7.83 0.17
CA ALA A 64 23.56 6.89 1.22
C ALA A 64 24.24 7.59 2.44
N THR A 65 24.48 8.89 2.41
CA THR A 65 24.96 9.64 3.59
C THR A 65 23.84 9.81 4.63
N CYS A 66 22.58 9.61 4.22
CA CYS A 66 21.40 9.86 5.01
C CYS A 66 21.34 11.32 5.55
N THR A 67 21.82 12.27 4.74
CA THR A 67 21.74 13.70 5.05
C THR A 67 20.39 14.24 4.57
N PRO A 68 19.60 14.94 5.42
CA PRO A 68 18.34 15.52 4.99
C PRO A 68 18.52 16.56 3.89
N ASN A 69 17.64 16.50 2.88
CA ASN A 69 17.56 17.49 1.79
C ASN A 69 16.63 18.63 2.18
N PRO A 70 17.13 19.86 2.38
CA PRO A 70 16.28 21.00 2.79
C PRO A 70 15.21 21.36 1.76
N GLU A 71 15.50 21.22 0.45
CA GLU A 71 14.52 21.54 -0.62
C GLU A 71 13.37 20.52 -0.62
N GLY A 72 13.69 19.24 -0.40
CA GLY A 72 12.68 18.18 -0.28
C GLY A 72 11.78 18.37 0.94
N LEU A 73 12.37 18.70 2.09
CA LEU A 73 11.59 19.05 3.30
C LEU A 73 10.70 20.27 3.06
N ALA A 74 11.23 21.33 2.44
CA ALA A 74 10.47 22.55 2.14
C ALA A 74 9.29 22.30 1.17
N PHE A 75 9.40 21.32 0.25
CA PHE A 75 8.27 20.93 -0.58
C PHE A 75 7.14 20.33 0.28
N TYR A 76 7.45 19.39 1.15
CA TYR A 76 6.46 18.77 2.03
C TYR A 76 5.95 19.73 3.11
N ASP A 77 6.74 20.71 3.58
CA ASP A 77 6.26 21.78 4.46
C ASP A 77 5.10 22.52 3.81
N ARG A 78 5.29 23.01 2.57
CA ARG A 78 4.22 23.73 1.85
C ARG A 78 2.97 22.88 1.64
N LEU A 79 3.14 21.62 1.30
CA LEU A 79 2.02 20.71 1.07
C LEU A 79 1.25 20.43 2.36
N ILE A 80 1.95 20.07 3.45
CA ILE A 80 1.35 19.75 4.75
C ILE A 80 0.65 20.98 5.33
N ASP A 81 1.31 22.14 5.31
CA ASP A 81 0.74 23.37 5.86
C ASP A 81 -0.53 23.79 5.09
N TYR A 82 -0.54 23.62 3.76
CA TYR A 82 -1.72 23.95 2.95
C TYR A 82 -2.88 22.97 3.15
N LEU A 83 -2.59 21.67 3.33
CA LEU A 83 -3.60 20.69 3.73
C LEU A 83 -4.25 21.08 5.06
N LEU A 84 -3.45 21.43 6.05
CA LEU A 84 -3.94 21.86 7.37
C LEU A 84 -4.73 23.17 7.29
N GLU A 85 -4.31 24.13 6.47
CA GLU A 85 -5.07 25.36 6.19
C GLU A 85 -6.46 25.06 5.62
N LYS A 86 -6.57 24.04 4.76
CA LYS A 86 -7.85 23.58 4.19
C LYS A 86 -8.65 22.67 5.14
N GLY A 87 -8.14 22.40 6.33
CA GLY A 87 -8.81 21.51 7.30
C GLY A 87 -8.72 20.02 6.94
N ILE A 88 -7.73 19.63 6.12
CA ILE A 88 -7.48 18.25 5.70
C ILE A 88 -6.31 17.70 6.51
N GLU A 89 -6.52 16.62 7.24
CA GLU A 89 -5.48 15.96 8.02
C GLU A 89 -4.59 15.09 7.12
N PRO A 90 -3.24 15.26 7.17
CA PRO A 90 -2.33 14.37 6.46
C PRO A 90 -2.18 13.04 7.21
N LEU A 91 -2.41 11.92 6.50
CA LEU A 91 -2.03 10.56 6.90
C LEU A 91 -0.81 10.15 6.08
N VAL A 92 0.37 10.15 6.68
CA VAL A 92 1.63 10.05 5.94
C VAL A 92 2.20 8.63 6.00
N THR A 93 2.44 8.06 4.84
CA THR A 93 3.17 6.78 4.67
C THR A 93 4.65 7.06 4.48
N LEU A 94 5.50 6.49 5.35
CA LEU A 94 6.94 6.63 5.29
C LEU A 94 7.54 5.88 4.10
N TYR A 95 7.13 4.64 3.87
CA TYR A 95 7.66 3.81 2.79
C TYR A 95 6.55 3.21 1.94
N HIS A 96 6.49 3.63 0.68
CA HIS A 96 5.52 3.12 -0.32
C HIS A 96 6.27 2.71 -1.60
N PHE A 97 7.04 1.62 -1.50
CA PHE A 97 7.82 0.98 -2.59
C PHE A 97 8.99 1.82 -3.14
N GLU A 98 9.12 3.05 -2.76
CA GLU A 98 10.14 3.98 -3.24
C GLU A 98 11.32 3.99 -2.26
N CYS A 99 12.50 3.61 -2.76
CA CYS A 99 13.74 3.57 -2.00
C CYS A 99 14.84 4.35 -2.76
N PRO A 100 15.70 5.12 -2.08
CA PRO A 100 16.86 5.71 -2.70
C PRO A 100 17.77 4.64 -3.33
N GLN A 101 18.01 4.74 -4.63
CA GLN A 101 18.89 3.79 -5.34
C GLN A 101 20.29 3.74 -4.72
N ALA A 102 20.78 4.87 -4.22
CA ALA A 102 22.07 4.96 -3.55
C ALA A 102 22.22 4.02 -2.34
N LEU A 103 21.11 3.71 -1.62
CA LEU A 103 21.12 2.74 -0.52
C LEU A 103 21.22 1.30 -1.04
N VAL A 104 20.55 1.01 -2.15
CA VAL A 104 20.65 -0.29 -2.81
C VAL A 104 22.06 -0.52 -3.35
N ASP A 105 22.65 0.50 -3.98
CA ASP A 105 24.02 0.45 -4.51
C ASP A 105 25.07 0.30 -3.40
N ALA A 106 24.85 0.94 -2.24
CA ALA A 106 25.80 0.93 -1.13
C ALA A 106 25.84 -0.40 -0.37
N PHE A 107 24.69 -1.08 -0.21
CA PHE A 107 24.63 -2.30 0.61
C PHE A 107 23.52 -3.31 0.23
N GLY A 108 22.91 -3.18 -0.95
CA GLY A 108 21.93 -4.19 -1.43
C GLY A 108 20.49 -4.01 -0.90
N GLY A 109 20.14 -2.82 -0.40
CA GLY A 109 18.79 -2.52 0.06
C GLY A 109 18.36 -3.38 1.25
N TRP A 110 17.10 -3.78 1.31
CA TRP A 110 16.49 -4.49 2.45
C TRP A 110 17.07 -5.88 2.77
N LEU A 111 17.93 -6.43 1.93
CA LEU A 111 18.68 -7.67 2.26
C LEU A 111 19.76 -7.44 3.31
N ASP A 112 20.34 -6.24 3.40
CA ASP A 112 21.29 -5.89 4.44
C ASP A 112 20.57 -5.18 5.63
N ARG A 113 20.91 -5.56 6.86
CA ARG A 113 20.36 -4.96 8.09
C ARG A 113 20.66 -3.46 8.23
N LYS A 114 21.69 -2.94 7.55
CA LYS A 114 21.99 -1.49 7.50
C LYS A 114 20.81 -0.68 6.96
N MET A 115 19.95 -1.31 6.16
CA MET A 115 18.73 -0.66 5.68
C MET A 115 17.77 -0.29 6.81
N ILE A 116 17.74 -1.08 7.88
CA ILE A 116 16.97 -0.77 9.10
C ILE A 116 17.43 0.56 9.69
N ASP A 117 18.75 0.76 9.83
CA ASP A 117 19.30 1.99 10.41
C ASP A 117 19.12 3.20 9.48
N ALA A 118 19.23 3.00 8.16
CA ALA A 118 18.94 4.04 7.17
C ALA A 118 17.46 4.46 7.21
N TYR A 119 16.53 3.50 7.29
CA TYR A 119 15.11 3.77 7.43
C TYR A 119 14.79 4.53 8.73
N LEU A 120 15.43 4.18 9.83
CA LEU A 120 15.22 4.87 11.11
C LEU A 120 15.73 6.31 11.10
N LYS A 121 16.86 6.58 10.46
CA LYS A 121 17.34 7.98 10.27
C LYS A 121 16.34 8.80 9.46
N TYR A 122 15.78 8.20 8.40
CA TYR A 122 14.74 8.83 7.60
C TYR A 122 13.48 9.08 8.43
N ALA A 123 13.00 8.08 9.18
CA ALA A 123 11.84 8.20 10.04
C ALA A 123 12.05 9.27 11.13
N GLU A 124 13.24 9.34 11.74
CA GLU A 124 13.60 10.35 12.74
C GLU A 124 13.50 11.77 12.18
N VAL A 125 14.01 11.99 10.96
CA VAL A 125 13.88 13.29 10.27
C VAL A 125 12.42 13.63 10.05
N CYS A 126 11.62 12.70 9.52
CA CYS A 126 10.20 12.91 9.28
C CYS A 126 9.43 13.22 10.58
N PHE A 127 9.61 12.39 11.60
CA PHE A 127 8.90 12.56 12.88
C PHE A 127 9.27 13.86 13.59
N THR A 128 10.56 14.22 13.57
CA THR A 128 11.05 15.44 14.21
C THR A 128 10.60 16.69 13.46
N HIS A 129 10.75 16.69 12.13
CA HIS A 129 10.45 17.86 11.30
C HIS A 129 8.94 18.17 11.23
N PHE A 130 8.10 17.14 11.16
CA PHE A 130 6.65 17.30 11.04
C PHE A 130 5.90 17.11 12.36
N LYS A 131 6.60 17.08 13.50
CA LYS A 131 6.02 16.95 14.84
C LYS A 131 4.86 17.92 15.05
N GLY A 132 3.72 17.41 15.54
CA GLY A 132 2.51 18.16 15.81
C GLY A 132 1.69 18.56 14.58
N ARG A 133 2.27 18.49 13.36
CA ARG A 133 1.55 18.73 12.08
C ARG A 133 1.01 17.44 11.48
N VAL A 134 1.77 16.37 11.51
CA VAL A 134 1.34 15.02 11.08
C VAL A 134 1.03 14.20 12.33
N LYS A 135 -0.24 13.88 12.53
CA LYS A 135 -0.74 13.15 13.71
C LYS A 135 -0.85 11.66 13.48
N ARG A 136 -0.90 11.22 12.25
CA ARG A 136 -1.02 9.79 11.89
C ARG A 136 0.00 9.41 10.84
N TRP A 137 0.72 8.32 11.14
CA TRP A 137 1.77 7.79 10.30
C TRP A 137 1.48 6.34 9.90
N VAL A 138 1.92 5.99 8.72
CA VAL A 138 2.00 4.59 8.26
C VAL A 138 3.47 4.23 8.13
N THR A 139 3.87 3.10 8.70
CA THR A 139 5.26 2.62 8.62
C THR A 139 5.63 2.21 7.21
N VAL A 140 4.98 1.17 6.72
CA VAL A 140 5.21 0.60 5.38
C VAL A 140 3.87 0.27 4.73
N ASN A 141 3.74 0.61 3.46
CA ASN A 141 2.59 0.19 2.66
C ASN A 141 2.79 -1.25 2.18
N GLU A 142 1.80 -2.12 2.42
CA GLU A 142 1.74 -3.47 1.85
C GLU A 142 3.10 -4.19 1.90
N GLN A 143 3.56 -4.53 3.08
CA GLN A 143 4.90 -5.08 3.30
C GLN A 143 5.22 -6.26 2.37
N LEU A 144 4.24 -7.15 2.11
CA LEU A 144 4.41 -8.27 1.18
C LEU A 144 4.77 -7.80 -0.23
N ILE A 145 4.01 -6.82 -0.75
CA ILE A 145 4.23 -6.25 -2.07
C ILE A 145 5.52 -5.42 -2.10
N ALA A 146 5.80 -4.66 -1.02
CA ALA A 146 7.03 -3.87 -0.91
C ALA A 146 8.28 -4.74 -1.05
N THR A 147 8.33 -5.88 -0.38
CA THR A 147 9.47 -6.79 -0.44
C THR A 147 9.56 -7.53 -1.77
N ALA A 148 8.44 -7.97 -2.33
CA ALA A 148 8.40 -8.57 -3.65
C ALA A 148 8.77 -7.56 -4.76
N ALA A 149 8.31 -6.29 -4.67
CA ALA A 149 8.69 -5.23 -5.60
C ALA A 149 10.19 -4.92 -5.55
N GLY A 150 10.82 -4.97 -4.38
CA GLY A 150 12.26 -4.80 -4.23
C GLY A 150 13.07 -5.83 -5.03
N ILE A 151 12.61 -7.07 -5.10
CA ILE A 151 13.18 -8.12 -5.96
C ILE A 151 12.81 -7.88 -7.43
N MET A 152 11.58 -7.52 -7.71
CA MET A 152 11.08 -7.30 -9.08
C MET A 152 11.75 -6.11 -9.80
N ASN A 153 12.32 -5.18 -9.08
CA ASN A 153 13.06 -4.03 -9.66
C ASN A 153 14.51 -4.38 -10.10
N GLY A 154 14.80 -5.65 -10.37
CA GLY A 154 16.03 -6.08 -11.03
C GLY A 154 16.99 -6.90 -10.17
N ASN A 155 16.67 -7.16 -8.92
CA ASN A 155 17.47 -8.02 -8.02
C ASN A 155 17.03 -9.50 -8.10
N PHE A 156 16.58 -9.96 -9.27
CA PHE A 156 16.20 -11.36 -9.45
C PHE A 156 17.43 -12.26 -9.51
N GLU A 157 17.47 -13.19 -8.58
CA GLU A 157 18.31 -14.37 -8.72
C GLU A 157 17.72 -15.28 -9.81
N GLN A 158 18.59 -15.98 -10.56
CA GLN A 158 18.13 -17.05 -11.46
C GLN A 158 17.50 -18.21 -10.68
N ASP A 159 17.97 -18.43 -9.46
CA ASP A 159 17.41 -19.37 -8.50
C ASP A 159 16.14 -18.80 -7.85
N LYS A 160 14.99 -19.35 -8.23
CA LYS A 160 13.69 -18.94 -7.73
C LYS A 160 13.47 -19.25 -6.23
N GLN A 161 14.10 -20.32 -5.72
CA GLN A 161 14.10 -20.62 -4.28
C GLN A 161 14.87 -19.56 -3.51
N LYS A 162 15.99 -19.09 -4.05
CA LYS A 162 16.77 -18.00 -3.46
C LYS A 162 15.99 -16.69 -3.42
N ASN A 163 15.16 -16.41 -4.42
CA ASN A 163 14.27 -15.25 -4.42
C ASN A 163 13.25 -15.30 -3.28
N LEU A 164 12.66 -16.47 -3.01
CA LEU A 164 11.75 -16.64 -1.87
C LEU A 164 12.48 -16.43 -0.53
N GLN A 165 13.67 -16.99 -0.35
CA GLN A 165 14.50 -16.73 0.84
C GLN A 165 14.75 -15.24 1.03
N ASN A 166 15.11 -14.54 -0.04
CA ASN A 166 15.35 -13.10 -0.02
C ASN A 166 14.09 -12.31 0.38
N ILE A 167 12.91 -12.68 -0.12
CA ILE A 167 11.64 -12.04 0.25
C ILE A 167 11.37 -12.17 1.75
N TYR A 168 11.48 -13.38 2.31
CA TYR A 168 11.28 -13.58 3.75
C TYR A 168 12.34 -12.89 4.61
N GLN A 169 13.59 -12.83 4.14
CA GLN A 169 14.64 -12.07 4.83
C GLN A 169 14.36 -10.57 4.82
N MET A 170 13.98 -10.01 3.67
CA MET A 170 13.62 -8.59 3.56
C MET A 170 12.38 -8.27 4.41
N SER A 171 11.34 -9.11 4.35
CA SER A 171 10.15 -8.95 5.19
C SER A 171 10.48 -8.90 6.68
N TYR A 172 11.40 -9.74 7.13
CA TYR A 172 11.87 -9.75 8.51
C TYR A 172 12.59 -8.46 8.89
N HIS A 173 13.48 -7.95 8.04
CA HIS A 173 14.18 -6.68 8.25
C HIS A 173 13.22 -5.49 8.27
N VAL A 174 12.21 -5.49 7.39
CA VAL A 174 11.16 -4.48 7.37
C VAL A 174 10.35 -4.49 8.67
N SER A 175 9.97 -5.66 9.18
CA SER A 175 9.24 -5.77 10.46
C SER A 175 10.07 -5.25 11.63
N LEU A 176 11.38 -5.51 11.67
CA LEU A 176 12.27 -4.92 12.68
C LEU A 176 12.33 -3.39 12.58
N ALA A 177 12.39 -2.86 11.35
CA ALA A 177 12.40 -1.43 11.11
C ALA A 177 11.08 -0.77 11.55
N GLU A 178 9.94 -1.40 11.29
CA GLU A 178 8.62 -0.94 11.75
C GLU A 178 8.56 -0.80 13.27
N HIS A 179 8.91 -1.85 14.01
CA HIS A 179 8.90 -1.82 15.48
C HIS A 179 9.84 -0.77 16.07
N ARG A 180 11.03 -0.61 15.48
CA ARG A 180 11.97 0.44 15.88
C ARG A 180 11.43 1.84 15.58
N ALA A 181 10.77 2.03 14.41
CA ALA A 181 10.15 3.31 14.05
C ALA A 181 8.97 3.66 14.98
N ILE A 182 8.12 2.69 15.33
CA ILE A 182 7.05 2.89 16.31
C ILE A 182 7.63 3.34 17.65
N SER A 183 8.66 2.64 18.14
CA SER A 183 9.35 2.99 19.41
C SER A 183 9.98 4.38 19.33
N LEU A 184 10.55 4.75 18.20
CA LEU A 184 11.14 6.07 17.95
C LEU A 184 10.08 7.18 17.96
N LEU A 185 8.94 6.97 17.31
CA LEU A 185 7.83 7.95 17.31
C LEU A 185 7.33 8.20 18.73
N ARG A 186 7.20 7.18 19.57
CA ARG A 186 6.79 7.34 20.98
C ARG A 186 7.71 8.25 21.77
N GLN A 187 9.01 8.29 21.42
CA GLN A 187 10.00 9.16 22.07
C GLN A 187 9.93 10.59 21.52
N ILE A 188 9.70 10.76 20.21
CA ILE A 188 9.71 12.07 19.56
C ILE A 188 8.37 12.78 19.70
N ASP A 189 7.26 12.10 19.38
CA ASP A 189 5.89 12.64 19.39
C ASP A 189 4.90 11.61 19.96
N PRO A 190 4.78 11.51 21.28
CA PRO A 190 3.92 10.52 21.94
C PRO A 190 2.41 10.72 21.66
N GLU A 191 2.00 11.88 21.17
CA GLU A 191 0.60 12.17 20.81
C GLU A 191 0.23 11.66 19.39
N ALA A 192 1.23 11.39 18.55
CA ALA A 192 1.01 10.87 17.22
C ALA A 192 0.75 9.36 17.23
N GLN A 193 -0.04 8.91 16.26
CA GLN A 193 -0.39 7.51 16.05
C GLN A 193 0.35 6.92 14.86
N ILE A 194 0.64 5.62 14.90
CA ILE A 194 1.35 4.93 13.83
C ILE A 194 0.87 3.49 13.69
N GLY A 195 0.77 3.00 12.44
CA GLY A 195 0.40 1.61 12.18
C GLY A 195 0.89 1.11 10.83
N PRO A 196 0.90 -0.22 10.61
CA PRO A 196 1.17 -0.84 9.32
C PRO A 196 -0.02 -0.70 8.37
N VAL A 197 0.24 -0.90 7.07
CA VAL A 197 -0.82 -1.10 6.07
C VAL A 197 -0.63 -2.46 5.41
N CYS A 198 -1.64 -3.29 5.46
CA CYS A 198 -1.66 -4.59 4.81
C CYS A 198 -2.59 -4.63 3.59
N ALA A 199 -2.19 -5.40 2.57
CA ALA A 199 -3.03 -5.72 1.41
C ALA A 199 -3.84 -6.97 1.75
N ILE A 200 -5.07 -6.83 2.22
CA ILE A 200 -5.89 -7.99 2.55
C ILE A 200 -6.42 -8.64 1.26
N GLN A 201 -6.12 -9.92 1.11
CA GLN A 201 -6.67 -10.78 0.07
C GLN A 201 -7.47 -11.91 0.73
N VAL A 202 -8.76 -11.68 0.95
CA VAL A 202 -9.61 -12.74 1.51
C VAL A 202 -9.54 -13.99 0.65
N VAL A 203 -9.27 -15.12 1.28
CA VAL A 203 -9.07 -16.39 0.59
C VAL A 203 -10.31 -17.27 0.73
N TYR A 204 -10.88 -17.67 -0.41
CA TYR A 204 -11.98 -18.61 -0.45
C TYR A 204 -11.48 -20.00 -0.86
N PRO A 205 -11.96 -21.09 -0.19
CA PRO A 205 -11.74 -22.42 -0.71
C PRO A 205 -12.58 -22.66 -1.98
N GLN A 206 -12.05 -23.43 -2.95
CA GLN A 206 -12.79 -23.80 -4.16
C GLN A 206 -14.06 -24.58 -3.85
N SER A 207 -14.04 -25.37 -2.79
CA SER A 207 -15.17 -26.18 -2.36
C SER A 207 -15.17 -26.39 -0.85
N SER A 208 -16.23 -27.02 -0.33
CA SER A 208 -16.33 -27.44 1.08
C SER A 208 -15.55 -28.70 1.42
N ARG A 209 -14.72 -29.25 0.54
CA ARG A 209 -13.79 -30.33 0.85
C ARG A 209 -12.81 -29.88 1.91
N SER A 210 -12.52 -30.72 2.89
CA SER A 210 -11.62 -30.36 4.00
C SER A 210 -10.23 -29.96 3.51
N GLU A 211 -9.76 -30.56 2.42
CA GLU A 211 -8.46 -30.26 1.82
C GLU A 211 -8.43 -28.85 1.21
N ASP A 212 -9.52 -28.42 0.55
CA ASP A 212 -9.62 -27.07 -0.02
C ASP A 212 -9.78 -26.02 1.09
N VAL A 213 -10.52 -26.34 2.14
CA VAL A 213 -10.66 -25.45 3.32
C VAL A 213 -9.30 -25.28 4.00
N LEU A 214 -8.55 -26.37 4.23
CA LEU A 214 -7.20 -26.29 4.81
C LEU A 214 -6.23 -25.51 3.92
N ALA A 215 -6.33 -25.65 2.59
CA ALA A 215 -5.53 -24.89 1.64
C ALA A 215 -5.81 -23.38 1.76
N ALA A 216 -7.07 -23.00 1.96
CA ALA A 216 -7.44 -21.58 2.15
C ALA A 216 -6.90 -21.01 3.48
N GLU A 217 -7.01 -21.76 4.58
CA GLU A 217 -6.41 -21.36 5.87
C GLU A 217 -4.88 -21.20 5.75
N ASN A 218 -4.20 -22.15 5.10
CA ASN A 218 -2.76 -22.09 4.87
C ASN A 218 -2.36 -20.87 4.02
N ALA A 219 -3.13 -20.56 2.98
CA ALA A 219 -2.87 -19.42 2.11
C ALA A 219 -3.01 -18.09 2.88
N GLU A 220 -4.07 -17.93 3.68
CA GLU A 220 -4.24 -16.72 4.50
C GLU A 220 -3.08 -16.53 5.48
N GLU A 221 -2.63 -17.59 6.15
CA GLU A 221 -1.51 -17.51 7.08
C GLU A 221 -0.18 -17.16 6.37
N LEU A 222 0.08 -17.71 5.18
CA LEU A 222 1.32 -17.49 4.43
C LEU A 222 1.36 -16.18 3.65
N MET A 223 0.21 -15.57 3.36
CA MET A 223 0.14 -14.35 2.57
C MET A 223 -0.07 -13.10 3.43
N GLU A 224 -0.98 -13.17 4.41
CA GLU A 224 -1.46 -11.99 5.12
C GLU A 224 -1.05 -11.98 6.58
N PHE A 225 -1.48 -13.00 7.31
CA PHE A 225 -1.45 -12.96 8.76
C PHE A 225 -0.04 -13.07 9.33
N TYR A 226 0.92 -13.70 8.66
CA TYR A 226 2.28 -13.76 9.20
C TYR A 226 2.93 -12.37 9.32
N LEU A 227 2.63 -11.46 8.38
CA LEU A 227 3.14 -10.09 8.43
C LEU A 227 2.45 -9.27 9.51
N LEU A 228 1.12 -9.37 9.60
CA LEU A 228 0.38 -8.69 10.66
C LEU A 228 0.71 -9.25 12.05
N ASP A 229 0.95 -10.56 12.18
CA ASP A 229 1.40 -11.13 13.46
C ASP A 229 2.80 -10.61 13.82
N LEU A 230 3.71 -10.49 12.87
CA LEU A 230 5.00 -9.84 13.10
C LEU A 230 4.82 -8.37 13.53
N SER A 231 4.01 -7.59 12.81
CA SER A 231 3.81 -6.16 13.08
C SER A 231 3.04 -5.89 14.39
N VAL A 232 2.11 -6.78 14.80
CA VAL A 232 1.26 -6.55 15.97
C VAL A 232 1.68 -7.37 17.19
N ARG A 233 2.07 -8.63 16.99
CA ARG A 233 2.42 -9.57 18.06
C ARG A 233 3.93 -9.79 18.23
N GLY A 234 4.72 -9.39 17.22
CA GLY A 234 6.17 -9.54 17.22
C GLY A 234 6.65 -10.99 17.09
N GLU A 235 5.85 -11.87 16.49
CA GLU A 235 6.22 -13.27 16.31
C GLU A 235 5.51 -13.89 15.11
N TYR A 236 6.11 -14.92 14.52
CA TYR A 236 5.46 -15.71 13.47
C TYR A 236 4.38 -16.64 14.06
N PRO A 237 3.24 -16.84 13.37
CA PRO A 237 2.32 -17.93 13.73
C PRO A 237 3.04 -19.28 13.72
N PRO A 238 2.70 -20.23 14.61
CA PRO A 238 3.39 -21.53 14.69
C PRO A 238 3.43 -22.29 13.38
N TYR A 239 2.33 -22.29 12.61
CA TYR A 239 2.27 -22.92 11.29
C TYR A 239 3.28 -22.31 10.32
N VAL A 240 3.30 -20.98 10.20
CA VAL A 240 4.21 -20.26 9.30
C VAL A 240 5.67 -20.49 9.70
N ALA A 241 5.99 -20.39 11.00
CA ALA A 241 7.34 -20.66 11.49
C ALA A 241 7.81 -22.07 11.14
N SER A 242 6.93 -23.08 11.28
CA SER A 242 7.21 -24.48 10.91
C SER A 242 7.39 -24.63 9.41
N TYR A 243 6.48 -24.06 8.62
CA TYR A 243 6.55 -24.07 7.15
C TYR A 243 7.86 -23.47 6.64
N LEU A 244 8.20 -22.26 7.07
CA LEU A 244 9.43 -21.59 6.63
C LEU A 244 10.70 -22.37 7.00
N LYS A 245 10.74 -22.98 8.18
CA LYS A 245 11.88 -23.82 8.61
C LYS A 245 12.01 -25.09 7.76
N SER A 246 10.91 -25.79 7.52
CA SER A 246 10.94 -27.04 6.74
C SER A 246 11.30 -26.82 5.27
N HIS A 247 11.07 -25.60 4.74
CA HIS A 247 11.37 -25.22 3.35
C HIS A 247 12.69 -24.44 3.20
N GLY A 248 13.45 -24.23 4.29
CA GLY A 248 14.68 -23.45 4.25
C GLY A 248 14.48 -21.97 3.93
N LEU A 249 13.28 -21.43 4.25
CA LEU A 249 12.87 -20.04 3.99
C LEU A 249 12.89 -19.17 5.25
N TYR A 250 13.13 -19.77 6.43
CA TYR A 250 13.14 -19.04 7.69
C TYR A 250 14.29 -18.01 7.68
N PRO A 251 14.01 -16.72 7.98
CA PRO A 251 15.02 -15.66 7.91
C PRO A 251 16.13 -15.87 8.94
N GLN A 252 17.30 -15.33 8.66
CA GLN A 252 18.38 -15.21 9.63
C GLN A 252 17.99 -14.16 10.67
N THR A 253 18.10 -14.52 11.95
CA THR A 253 17.73 -13.69 13.09
C THR A 253 18.93 -13.50 14.03
N LEU A 254 18.90 -12.42 14.84
CA LEU A 254 19.83 -12.20 15.93
C LEU A 254 19.10 -12.40 17.27
N PRO A 255 19.83 -12.74 18.36
CA PRO A 255 19.20 -12.98 19.67
C PRO A 255 18.38 -11.80 20.20
N GLU A 256 18.79 -10.57 19.90
CA GLU A 256 18.12 -9.33 20.31
C GLU A 256 16.85 -9.01 19.53
N ASP A 257 16.65 -9.58 18.36
CA ASP A 257 15.53 -9.26 17.46
C ASP A 257 14.17 -9.51 18.11
N ALA A 258 14.05 -10.60 18.88
CA ALA A 258 12.81 -10.94 19.58
C ALA A 258 12.37 -9.85 20.56
N ALA A 259 13.32 -9.19 21.24
CA ALA A 259 13.03 -8.07 22.10
C ALA A 259 12.57 -6.84 21.30
N VAL A 260 13.19 -6.57 20.16
CA VAL A 260 12.80 -5.47 19.27
C VAL A 260 11.37 -5.66 18.76
N LEU A 261 11.03 -6.84 18.25
CA LEU A 261 9.69 -7.15 17.72
C LEU A 261 8.58 -7.07 18.79
N LYS A 262 8.92 -7.22 20.07
CA LYS A 262 7.96 -7.12 21.19
C LYS A 262 8.00 -5.77 21.93
N ALA A 263 8.87 -4.86 21.51
CA ALA A 263 9.06 -3.57 22.21
C ALA A 263 7.92 -2.56 21.99
N SER A 264 7.14 -2.72 20.92
CA SER A 264 6.09 -1.77 20.55
C SER A 264 4.91 -2.47 19.90
N THR A 265 3.75 -1.81 19.97
CA THR A 265 2.52 -2.23 19.30
C THR A 265 2.00 -1.05 18.50
N PRO A 266 1.49 -1.26 17.27
CA PRO A 266 0.86 -0.21 16.49
C PRO A 266 -0.45 0.28 17.13
N ASP A 267 -0.88 1.50 16.79
CA ASP A 267 -2.12 2.09 17.29
C ASP A 267 -3.34 1.68 16.47
N PHE A 268 -3.14 1.36 15.21
CA PHE A 268 -4.19 0.98 14.26
C PHE A 268 -3.61 0.07 13.17
N ILE A 269 -4.50 -0.51 12.37
CA ILE A 269 -4.15 -1.26 11.16
C ILE A 269 -4.81 -0.57 9.96
N GLY A 270 -3.99 -0.20 8.97
CA GLY A 270 -4.48 0.23 7.66
C GLY A 270 -4.76 -0.97 6.76
N ILE A 271 -5.85 -0.89 6.01
CA ILE A 271 -6.35 -1.96 5.15
C ILE A 271 -6.40 -1.48 3.72
N ASN A 272 -5.64 -2.11 2.84
CA ASN A 272 -5.81 -2.00 1.40
C ASN A 272 -6.60 -3.21 0.92
N TYR A 273 -7.69 -2.98 0.21
CA TYR A 273 -8.52 -4.05 -0.31
C TYR A 273 -8.97 -3.77 -1.75
N TYR A 274 -8.73 -4.72 -2.64
CA TYR A 274 -9.11 -4.63 -4.04
C TYR A 274 -9.89 -5.84 -4.55
N PHE A 275 -9.56 -7.04 -4.05
CA PHE A 275 -10.14 -8.29 -4.49
C PHE A 275 -9.93 -9.40 -3.47
N SER A 276 -10.71 -10.46 -3.59
CA SER A 276 -10.49 -11.74 -2.93
C SER A 276 -9.85 -12.74 -3.91
N ILE A 277 -9.28 -13.81 -3.38
CA ILE A 277 -8.73 -14.92 -4.17
C ILE A 277 -9.43 -16.22 -3.85
N CYS A 278 -9.36 -17.18 -4.77
CA CYS A 278 -9.84 -18.54 -4.57
C CYS A 278 -8.67 -19.51 -4.66
N VAL A 279 -8.63 -20.49 -3.76
CA VAL A 279 -7.60 -21.53 -3.75
C VAL A 279 -8.20 -22.91 -3.59
N LYS A 280 -7.43 -23.91 -3.98
CA LYS A 280 -7.73 -25.32 -3.78
C LYS A 280 -6.54 -26.07 -3.20
N ALA A 281 -6.76 -27.27 -2.75
CA ALA A 281 -5.69 -28.19 -2.36
C ALA A 281 -4.64 -28.29 -3.46
N LYS A 282 -3.36 -28.34 -3.06
CA LYS A 282 -2.25 -28.42 -3.99
C LYS A 282 -2.31 -29.66 -4.86
N GLU A 283 -2.23 -29.48 -6.17
CA GLU A 283 -2.15 -30.50 -7.18
C GLU A 283 -0.88 -30.32 -8.01
N GLY A 284 -0.01 -31.31 -8.01
CA GLY A 284 1.23 -31.29 -8.79
C GLY A 284 2.37 -30.47 -8.17
N PRO A 285 3.42 -30.16 -8.95
CA PRO A 285 4.62 -29.47 -8.47
C PRO A 285 4.35 -28.00 -8.18
N VAL A 286 5.26 -27.38 -7.39
CA VAL A 286 5.22 -25.92 -7.13
C VAL A 286 5.37 -25.17 -8.45
N ASN A 287 4.46 -24.21 -8.68
CA ASN A 287 4.53 -23.31 -9.83
C ASN A 287 5.31 -22.02 -9.46
N TYR A 288 6.54 -21.93 -9.90
CA TYR A 288 7.40 -20.77 -9.67
C TYR A 288 7.20 -19.63 -10.69
N ASP A 289 6.28 -19.76 -11.65
CA ASP A 289 6.02 -18.71 -12.67
C ASP A 289 4.91 -17.73 -12.25
N GLN A 290 4.30 -17.97 -11.11
CA GLN A 290 3.36 -17.02 -10.48
C GLN A 290 4.09 -15.96 -9.63
N PRO A 291 3.40 -14.87 -9.25
CA PRO A 291 3.93 -13.91 -8.29
C PRO A 291 4.50 -14.60 -7.04
N PRO A 292 5.64 -14.14 -6.51
CA PRO A 292 6.34 -14.83 -5.43
C PRO A 292 5.48 -15.17 -4.21
N PHE A 293 4.54 -14.28 -3.86
CA PHE A 293 3.65 -14.48 -2.71
C PHE A 293 2.56 -15.54 -2.93
N TRP A 294 2.40 -16.06 -4.15
CA TRP A 294 1.53 -17.20 -4.45
C TRP A 294 2.30 -18.51 -4.67
N VAL A 295 3.62 -18.45 -4.62
CA VAL A 295 4.46 -19.65 -4.77
C VAL A 295 4.43 -20.46 -3.49
N SER A 296 3.74 -21.60 -3.50
CA SER A 296 3.62 -22.49 -2.35
C SER A 296 3.37 -23.94 -2.79
N ASP A 297 3.69 -24.88 -1.93
CA ASP A 297 3.26 -26.28 -2.03
C ASP A 297 2.03 -26.58 -1.15
N ALA A 298 1.51 -25.58 -0.45
CA ALA A 298 0.35 -25.73 0.44
C ALA A 298 -0.99 -25.52 -0.29
N PHE A 299 -1.01 -24.84 -1.43
CA PHE A 299 -2.22 -24.53 -2.19
C PHE A 299 -1.92 -24.22 -3.67
N ASP A 300 -2.96 -24.28 -4.49
CA ASP A 300 -2.99 -23.74 -5.85
C ASP A 300 -4.06 -22.63 -5.93
N THR A 301 -3.77 -21.53 -6.63
CA THR A 301 -4.78 -20.51 -6.94
C THR A 301 -5.75 -21.03 -7.99
N CYS A 302 -7.02 -20.66 -7.88
CA CYS A 302 -8.04 -20.99 -8.87
C CYS A 302 -8.99 -19.80 -9.09
N ASP A 303 -9.83 -19.91 -10.11
CA ASP A 303 -10.82 -18.89 -10.43
C ASP A 303 -12.02 -18.96 -9.48
N ASN A 304 -12.58 -17.78 -9.12
CA ASN A 304 -13.86 -17.69 -8.44
C ASN A 304 -14.94 -17.31 -9.48
N PRO A 305 -15.81 -18.26 -9.89
CA PRO A 305 -16.81 -18.01 -10.92
C PRO A 305 -18.00 -17.16 -10.45
N HIS A 306 -18.10 -16.85 -9.16
CA HIS A 306 -19.24 -16.14 -8.56
C HIS A 306 -19.06 -14.63 -8.54
N LEU A 307 -17.87 -14.11 -8.88
CA LEU A 307 -17.55 -12.69 -8.82
C LEU A 307 -17.66 -12.02 -10.20
N ARG A 308 -18.21 -10.79 -10.21
CA ARG A 308 -18.22 -9.92 -11.39
C ARG A 308 -16.79 -9.47 -11.71
N LYS A 309 -16.37 -9.59 -12.96
CA LYS A 309 -15.05 -9.23 -13.45
C LYS A 309 -15.11 -8.10 -14.46
N THR A 310 -14.03 -7.33 -14.55
CA THR A 310 -13.79 -6.33 -15.59
C THR A 310 -12.38 -6.51 -16.16
N GLU A 311 -12.04 -5.73 -17.19
CA GLU A 311 -10.71 -5.75 -17.82
C GLU A 311 -9.56 -5.68 -16.78
N TRP A 312 -9.70 -4.82 -15.78
CA TRP A 312 -8.65 -4.59 -14.77
C TRP A 312 -8.92 -5.24 -13.42
N MET A 313 -10.10 -5.84 -13.25
CA MET A 313 -10.51 -6.55 -12.04
C MET A 313 -10.71 -8.03 -12.36
N ASP A 314 -9.65 -8.67 -12.84
CA ASP A 314 -9.65 -10.08 -13.31
C ASP A 314 -9.88 -11.09 -12.18
N LYS A 315 -9.57 -10.73 -10.94
CA LYS A 315 -9.86 -11.57 -9.75
C LYS A 315 -11.30 -11.45 -9.28
N GLY A 316 -11.99 -10.39 -9.70
CA GLY A 316 -13.38 -10.13 -9.40
C GLY A 316 -13.60 -8.99 -8.40
N ILE A 317 -14.78 -8.42 -8.46
CA ILE A 317 -15.26 -7.38 -7.54
C ILE A 317 -16.01 -8.08 -6.42
N ASP A 318 -15.56 -7.89 -5.17
CA ASP A 318 -16.09 -8.59 -4.01
C ASP A 318 -16.23 -7.65 -2.79
N PRO A 319 -17.32 -6.88 -2.70
CA PRO A 319 -17.54 -6.00 -1.56
C PRO A 319 -17.66 -6.75 -0.22
N MET A 320 -18.26 -7.96 -0.25
CA MET A 320 -18.38 -8.79 0.96
C MET A 320 -17.00 -9.27 1.45
N GLY A 321 -16.04 -9.43 0.55
CA GLY A 321 -14.65 -9.77 0.91
C GLY A 321 -14.01 -8.71 1.81
N LEU A 322 -14.25 -7.41 1.56
CA LEU A 322 -13.81 -6.34 2.45
C LEU A 322 -14.34 -6.56 3.88
N HIS A 323 -15.63 -6.84 4.01
CA HIS A 323 -16.27 -7.10 5.31
C HIS A 323 -15.67 -8.32 6.02
N ILE A 324 -15.55 -9.45 5.31
CA ILE A 324 -14.98 -10.69 5.85
C ILE A 324 -13.54 -10.45 6.31
N GLY A 325 -12.71 -9.82 5.49
CA GLY A 325 -11.31 -9.56 5.79
C GLY A 325 -11.12 -8.67 7.01
N MET A 326 -11.82 -7.54 7.06
CA MET A 326 -11.73 -6.62 8.21
C MET A 326 -12.25 -7.27 9.51
N ARG A 327 -13.30 -8.08 9.44
CA ARG A 327 -13.78 -8.84 10.60
C ARG A 327 -12.74 -9.85 11.09
N LYS A 328 -12.06 -10.57 10.19
CA LYS A 328 -10.97 -11.50 10.54
C LYS A 328 -9.83 -10.75 11.24
N VAL A 329 -9.38 -9.63 10.66
CA VAL A 329 -8.31 -8.79 11.24
C VAL A 329 -8.71 -8.28 12.62
N TYR A 330 -9.89 -7.71 12.77
CA TYR A 330 -10.34 -7.22 14.08
C TYR A 330 -10.46 -8.33 15.11
N ASN A 331 -10.99 -9.49 14.73
CA ASN A 331 -11.10 -10.64 15.63
C ASN A 331 -9.74 -11.15 16.10
N ARG A 332 -8.70 -11.04 15.26
CA ARG A 332 -7.34 -11.49 15.59
C ARG A 332 -6.55 -10.48 16.41
N TYR A 333 -6.67 -9.18 16.13
CA TYR A 333 -5.77 -8.16 16.69
C TYR A 333 -6.42 -7.16 17.63
N ARG A 334 -7.74 -6.93 17.54
CA ARG A 334 -8.50 -5.99 18.37
C ARG A 334 -8.02 -4.54 18.33
N LEU A 335 -7.42 -4.11 17.22
CA LEU A 335 -6.99 -2.74 16.99
C LEU A 335 -8.00 -1.98 16.12
N PRO A 336 -8.11 -0.64 16.26
CA PRO A 336 -8.85 0.18 15.33
C PRO A 336 -8.33 0.02 13.90
N MET A 337 -9.21 0.19 12.90
CA MET A 337 -8.86 0.01 11.50
C MET A 337 -9.25 1.22 10.67
N ILE A 338 -8.50 1.46 9.60
CA ILE A 338 -8.85 2.41 8.55
C ILE A 338 -8.67 1.73 7.19
N VAL A 339 -9.63 1.87 6.29
CA VAL A 339 -9.42 1.49 4.89
C VAL A 339 -8.53 2.55 4.25
N THR A 340 -7.30 2.17 3.95
CA THR A 340 -6.27 3.06 3.41
C THR A 340 -6.23 3.06 1.89
N GLU A 341 -6.73 1.99 1.25
CA GLU A 341 -6.96 1.92 -0.19
C GLU A 341 -8.12 0.97 -0.49
N ASN A 342 -9.04 1.43 -1.33
CA ASN A 342 -10.06 0.62 -1.97
C ASN A 342 -10.52 1.32 -3.25
N GLY A 343 -10.54 0.65 -4.38
CA GLY A 343 -10.90 1.28 -5.65
C GLY A 343 -10.88 0.31 -6.81
N MET A 344 -11.45 0.73 -7.92
CA MET A 344 -11.41 -0.03 -9.16
C MET A 344 -10.71 0.74 -10.27
N ALA A 345 -10.00 0.02 -11.09
CA ALA A 345 -9.42 0.56 -12.31
C ALA A 345 -10.36 0.41 -13.50
N TYR A 346 -10.26 1.36 -14.42
CA TYR A 346 -10.96 1.31 -15.70
C TYR A 346 -10.16 2.02 -16.79
N SER A 347 -10.34 1.61 -18.05
CA SER A 347 -9.78 2.31 -19.22
C SER A 347 -10.70 3.48 -19.58
N GLU A 348 -10.17 4.71 -19.51
CA GLU A 348 -10.98 5.92 -19.66
C GLU A 348 -10.37 6.89 -20.68
N THR A 349 -11.23 7.54 -21.43
CA THR A 349 -10.89 8.65 -22.32
C THR A 349 -11.98 9.72 -22.23
N LEU A 350 -11.58 11.00 -22.38
CA LEU A 350 -12.53 12.12 -22.36
C LEU A 350 -13.62 11.93 -23.42
N GLY A 351 -14.86 12.09 -23.01
CA GLY A 351 -16.00 12.11 -23.90
C GLY A 351 -16.02 13.34 -24.83
N PRO A 352 -16.92 13.38 -25.82
CA PRO A 352 -17.07 14.53 -26.70
C PRO A 352 -17.44 15.84 -25.96
N ASP A 353 -18.03 15.73 -24.79
CA ASP A 353 -18.39 16.82 -23.89
C ASP A 353 -17.23 17.24 -22.96
N GLY A 354 -16.07 16.60 -23.08
CA GLY A 354 -14.91 16.84 -22.24
C GLY A 354 -15.02 16.28 -20.81
N GLN A 355 -15.94 15.32 -20.59
CA GLN A 355 -16.19 14.71 -19.26
C GLN A 355 -15.82 13.22 -19.26
N ILE A 356 -15.71 12.68 -18.04
CA ILE A 356 -15.62 11.24 -17.79
C ILE A 356 -16.86 10.82 -17.00
N HIS A 357 -17.68 10.00 -17.64
CA HIS A 357 -18.84 9.37 -17.02
C HIS A 357 -18.45 7.99 -16.51
N ASP A 358 -18.32 7.83 -15.19
CA ASP A 358 -17.81 6.62 -14.53
C ASP A 358 -18.82 5.97 -13.55
N PRO A 359 -20.04 5.63 -13.99
CA PRO A 359 -21.06 5.01 -13.15
C PRO A 359 -20.59 3.67 -12.55
N TYR A 360 -19.70 2.95 -13.25
CA TYR A 360 -19.09 1.71 -12.76
C TYR A 360 -18.24 1.93 -11.50
N ARG A 361 -17.56 3.09 -11.38
CA ARG A 361 -16.78 3.45 -10.20
C ARG A 361 -17.71 3.83 -9.03
N ILE A 362 -18.78 4.56 -9.32
CA ILE A 362 -19.83 4.90 -8.35
C ILE A 362 -20.44 3.61 -7.77
N GLU A 363 -20.82 2.67 -8.63
CA GLU A 363 -21.38 1.37 -8.23
C GLU A 363 -20.38 0.61 -7.32
N TYR A 364 -19.12 0.50 -7.73
CA TYR A 364 -18.07 -0.16 -6.95
C TYR A 364 -17.91 0.46 -5.55
N LEU A 365 -17.76 1.79 -5.50
CA LEU A 365 -17.58 2.49 -4.22
C LEU A 365 -18.81 2.37 -3.34
N LYS A 366 -20.02 2.47 -3.92
CA LYS A 366 -21.28 2.31 -3.20
C LYS A 366 -21.35 0.94 -2.53
N GLU A 367 -21.14 -0.14 -3.28
CA GLU A 367 -21.20 -1.52 -2.76
C GLU A 367 -20.21 -1.74 -1.60
N HIS A 368 -19.00 -1.16 -1.66
CA HIS A 368 -18.00 -1.29 -0.59
C HIS A 368 -18.32 -0.42 0.63
N ILE A 369 -18.85 0.80 0.43
CA ILE A 369 -19.27 1.69 1.53
C ILE A 369 -20.50 1.12 2.25
N GLU A 370 -21.41 0.42 1.56
CA GLU A 370 -22.50 -0.33 2.19
C GLU A 370 -21.95 -1.38 3.17
N GLN A 371 -20.90 -2.11 2.79
CA GLN A 371 -20.26 -3.08 3.69
C GLN A 371 -19.58 -2.39 4.89
N LEU A 372 -18.99 -1.21 4.69
CA LEU A 372 -18.44 -0.43 5.80
C LEU A 372 -19.50 0.00 6.81
N ALA A 373 -20.66 0.46 6.34
CA ALA A 373 -21.77 0.84 7.21
C ALA A 373 -22.23 -0.36 8.07
N ILE A 374 -22.40 -1.53 7.44
CA ILE A 374 -22.75 -2.76 8.14
C ILE A 374 -21.69 -3.13 9.20
N MET A 375 -20.40 -3.06 8.86
CA MET A 375 -19.33 -3.36 9.82
C MET A 375 -19.32 -2.42 11.03
N ILE A 376 -19.57 -1.12 10.81
CA ILE A 376 -19.65 -0.14 11.90
C ILE A 376 -20.84 -0.46 12.80
N ASP A 377 -22.00 -0.80 12.22
CA ASP A 377 -23.20 -1.21 12.99
C ASP A 377 -22.98 -2.51 13.76
N GLU A 378 -22.14 -3.42 13.26
CA GLU A 378 -21.67 -4.62 13.99
C GLU A 378 -20.66 -4.33 15.11
N GLY A 379 -20.21 -3.08 15.23
CA GLY A 379 -19.29 -2.64 16.28
C GLY A 379 -17.80 -2.76 15.93
N LEU A 380 -17.42 -2.90 14.67
CA LEU A 380 -16.02 -2.82 14.26
C LEU A 380 -15.56 -1.35 14.34
N PRO A 381 -14.42 -1.07 15.00
CA PRO A 381 -13.90 0.29 15.14
C PRO A 381 -13.19 0.74 13.87
N VAL A 382 -13.95 1.04 12.82
CA VAL A 382 -13.45 1.59 11.56
C VAL A 382 -13.57 3.12 11.64
N PHE A 383 -12.44 3.82 11.56
CA PHE A 383 -12.41 5.27 11.75
C PHE A 383 -12.19 6.09 10.47
N GLY A 384 -12.05 5.44 9.31
CA GLY A 384 -11.90 6.14 8.05
C GLY A 384 -11.88 5.23 6.83
N TYR A 385 -12.05 5.87 5.65
CA TYR A 385 -12.05 5.24 4.35
C TYR A 385 -11.40 6.16 3.32
N CYS A 386 -10.33 5.69 2.68
CA CYS A 386 -9.60 6.40 1.64
C CYS A 386 -9.76 5.64 0.31
N PRO A 387 -10.58 6.12 -0.62
CA PRO A 387 -10.66 5.51 -1.94
C PRO A 387 -9.34 5.66 -2.70
N TRP A 388 -8.93 4.61 -3.40
CA TRP A 388 -7.82 4.66 -4.34
C TRP A 388 -8.35 4.91 -5.74
N SER A 389 -8.07 6.10 -6.31
CA SER A 389 -7.24 7.19 -5.81
C SER A 389 -7.93 8.55 -6.02
N PHE A 390 -7.39 9.62 -5.43
CA PHE A 390 -7.94 10.96 -5.65
C PHE A 390 -7.77 11.40 -7.12
N VAL A 391 -6.54 11.38 -7.66
CA VAL A 391 -6.24 11.62 -9.08
C VAL A 391 -5.84 10.32 -9.75
N ASP A 392 -5.96 10.23 -11.07
CA ASP A 392 -5.36 9.13 -11.81
C ASP A 392 -3.85 9.07 -11.55
N VAL A 393 -3.34 7.87 -11.29
CA VAL A 393 -1.93 7.61 -10.98
C VAL A 393 -1.32 6.64 -11.98
N VAL A 394 0.00 6.62 -12.07
CA VAL A 394 0.72 5.59 -12.82
C VAL A 394 0.60 4.27 -12.08
N SER A 395 -0.13 3.31 -12.65
CA SER A 395 -0.10 1.94 -12.16
C SER A 395 1.29 1.33 -12.41
N SER A 396 1.87 0.71 -11.39
CA SER A 396 3.27 0.26 -11.40
C SER A 396 3.66 -0.61 -12.60
N HIS A 397 2.73 -1.37 -13.17
CA HIS A 397 2.99 -2.29 -14.28
C HIS A 397 2.23 -1.95 -15.57
N GLN A 398 1.12 -1.19 -15.48
CA GLN A 398 0.20 -0.93 -16.59
C GLN A 398 0.09 0.54 -16.99
N GLY A 399 0.90 1.43 -16.40
CA GLY A 399 0.93 2.84 -16.77
C GLY A 399 -0.34 3.61 -16.43
N PHE A 400 -0.73 4.54 -17.31
CA PHE A 400 -1.92 5.38 -17.17
C PHE A 400 -3.19 4.82 -17.80
N ALA A 401 -3.11 3.75 -18.59
CA ALA A 401 -4.29 3.09 -19.15
C ALA A 401 -5.21 2.55 -18.03
N LYS A 402 -4.60 2.14 -16.93
CA LYS A 402 -5.28 1.65 -15.73
C LYS A 402 -5.57 2.79 -14.77
N ARG A 403 -6.72 3.44 -14.92
CA ARG A 403 -7.11 4.65 -14.19
C ARG A 403 -7.98 4.35 -12.99
N TYR A 404 -7.68 4.99 -11.86
CA TYR A 404 -8.37 4.79 -10.58
C TYR A 404 -9.01 6.06 -10.00
N GLY A 405 -8.58 7.24 -10.45
CA GLY A 405 -8.89 8.52 -9.82
C GLY A 405 -10.37 8.89 -9.83
N LEU A 406 -10.77 9.68 -8.85
CA LEU A 406 -12.00 10.50 -8.89
C LEU A 406 -11.82 11.74 -9.79
N VAL A 407 -10.57 12.13 -10.00
CA VAL A 407 -10.14 13.20 -10.91
C VAL A 407 -9.30 12.58 -12.02
N TYR A 408 -9.73 12.79 -13.25
CA TYR A 408 -8.99 12.40 -14.44
C TYR A 408 -7.79 13.31 -14.65
N VAL A 409 -6.64 12.73 -15.00
CA VAL A 409 -5.44 13.46 -15.41
C VAL A 409 -5.30 13.35 -16.92
N ASP A 410 -5.40 14.49 -17.63
CA ASP A 410 -5.33 14.49 -19.10
C ASP A 410 -3.89 14.32 -19.59
N ARG A 411 -3.51 13.06 -19.70
CA ARG A 411 -2.26 12.59 -20.30
C ARG A 411 -2.46 11.25 -20.98
N THR A 412 -1.54 10.89 -21.88
CA THR A 412 -1.42 9.54 -22.42
C THR A 412 -0.24 8.80 -21.79
N GLU A 413 0.00 7.57 -22.23
CA GLU A 413 1.17 6.79 -21.78
C GLU A 413 2.49 7.49 -22.14
N THR A 414 2.59 8.08 -23.32
CA THR A 414 3.84 8.63 -23.86
C THR A 414 3.90 10.15 -23.89
N ASP A 415 2.74 10.82 -23.79
CA ASP A 415 2.63 12.29 -23.80
C ASP A 415 2.00 12.76 -22.49
N PRO A 416 2.77 13.38 -21.59
CA PRO A 416 2.25 13.91 -20.34
C PRO A 416 1.35 15.13 -20.55
N LYS A 417 1.34 15.77 -21.74
CA LYS A 417 0.61 17.01 -22.00
C LYS A 417 0.88 18.02 -20.88
N GLN A 418 -0.20 18.61 -20.32
CA GLN A 418 -0.14 19.52 -19.17
C GLN A 418 -0.70 18.86 -17.89
N CYS A 419 -1.00 17.56 -17.92
CA CYS A 419 -1.61 16.82 -16.82
C CYS A 419 -2.84 17.54 -16.24
N ALA A 420 -3.67 18.18 -17.05
CA ALA A 420 -4.85 18.94 -16.59
C ALA A 420 -5.82 18.03 -15.80
N ARG A 421 -6.49 18.60 -14.81
CA ARG A 421 -7.43 17.90 -13.90
C ARG A 421 -8.86 18.04 -14.41
N VAL A 422 -9.55 16.91 -14.57
CA VAL A 422 -10.98 16.88 -14.93
C VAL A 422 -11.73 16.05 -13.91
N LYS A 423 -12.68 16.65 -13.19
CA LYS A 423 -13.51 15.95 -12.20
C LYS A 423 -14.42 14.96 -12.90
N LYS A 424 -14.47 13.70 -12.45
CA LYS A 424 -15.35 12.65 -12.98
C LYS A 424 -16.71 12.69 -12.30
N ASP A 425 -17.70 11.95 -12.80
CA ASP A 425 -19.01 11.84 -12.15
C ASP A 425 -18.89 11.30 -10.73
N SER A 426 -17.96 10.36 -10.49
CA SER A 426 -17.67 9.81 -9.17
C SER A 426 -17.16 10.86 -8.17
N PHE A 427 -16.50 11.94 -8.61
CA PHE A 427 -16.11 13.05 -7.76
C PHE A 427 -17.34 13.69 -7.12
N TYR A 428 -18.32 14.07 -7.91
CA TYR A 428 -19.53 14.74 -7.43
C TYR A 428 -20.43 13.81 -6.60
N TRP A 429 -20.43 12.53 -6.93
CA TRP A 429 -21.13 11.54 -6.14
C TRP A 429 -20.48 11.36 -4.76
N TYR A 430 -19.15 11.20 -4.72
CA TYR A 430 -18.42 11.00 -3.47
C TYR A 430 -18.42 12.25 -2.57
N GLN A 431 -18.46 13.46 -3.17
CA GLN A 431 -18.69 14.71 -2.45
C GLN A 431 -19.99 14.66 -1.61
N LYS A 432 -21.07 14.11 -2.18
CA LYS A 432 -22.33 13.94 -1.47
C LYS A 432 -22.22 12.90 -0.35
N VAL A 433 -21.50 11.81 -0.59
CA VAL A 433 -21.25 10.79 0.45
C VAL A 433 -20.51 11.41 1.64
N ILE A 434 -19.47 12.20 1.40
CA ILE A 434 -18.73 12.88 2.46
C ILE A 434 -19.64 13.89 3.20
N ALA A 435 -20.39 14.71 2.48
CA ALA A 435 -21.26 15.73 3.06
C ALA A 435 -22.34 15.14 3.98
N ASN A 436 -22.85 13.94 3.64
CA ASN A 436 -23.87 13.24 4.41
C ASN A 436 -23.28 12.23 5.42
N ASN A 437 -21.95 12.07 5.46
CA ASN A 437 -21.26 11.04 6.23
C ASN A 437 -21.85 9.64 6.01
N GLY A 438 -22.20 9.32 4.77
CA GLY A 438 -22.81 8.05 4.40
C GLY A 438 -23.53 8.10 3.05
N LEU A 439 -24.09 6.97 2.66
CA LEU A 439 -24.90 6.85 1.46
C LEU A 439 -26.26 7.49 1.68
N THR A 440 -26.74 8.21 0.68
CA THR A 440 -28.14 8.68 0.61
C THR A 440 -28.92 7.84 -0.37
N GLU A 441 -30.24 7.66 -0.09
CA GLU A 441 -31.16 6.98 -1.00
C GLU A 441 -31.22 7.60 -2.38
#